data_acb13578e3d267b01caaa1a17587c44e
#
_entry.id   acb13578e3d267b01caaa1a17587c44e
#
_cell.length_a   1.000
_cell.length_b   1.000
_cell.length_c   1.000
_cell.angle_alpha   90.00
_cell.angle_beta   90.00
_cell.angle_gamma   90.00
#
_symmetry.space_group_name_H-M   'P 1'
#
loop_
_entity.id
_entity.type
_entity.pdbx_description
1 polymer ?
#
loop_
_entity_poly.entity_id
_entity_poly.type
_entity_poly.pdbx_seq_one_letter_code
_entity_poly.pdbx_strand_id
1 'polypeptide(L)'
;MEQRDNMHNGKLYDPNDDSVMEEQMVCLDRLYDFNQTRPSEMDKRNAIMKEMMGDVGKDCYIEPPFHANWGGKHVHFGDGVYANFGLTCVDDTHIYVGSHTLFGPNVILATAGHPIMPELRKHGIQYNMPIHIGENCWLGAGVIVVPGVTIGDNVVIGASSVVTKDIPSNSVAMGTPCRVVRQINDHDKEYYFKDKKIDWSEMQQFLD
;
A
#
# COMPACT_ATOMS: atom_id res chain seq x y z
N MET A 1 -13.21 18.45 20.25
CA MET A 1 -12.41 18.12 19.05
C MET A 1 -12.58 16.62 18.92
N GLU A 2 -13.20 16.20 17.86
CA GLU A 2 -13.53 14.78 17.71
C GLU A 2 -12.25 13.98 17.48
N GLN A 3 -12.12 12.80 18.11
CA GLN A 3 -10.97 11.90 17.94
C GLN A 3 -10.79 11.52 16.47
N ARG A 4 -11.89 11.40 15.72
CA ARG A 4 -11.89 11.19 14.26
C ARG A 4 -11.10 12.25 13.47
N ASP A 5 -11.26 13.55 13.82
CA ASP A 5 -10.51 14.61 13.13
C ASP A 5 -9.01 14.46 13.34
N ASN A 6 -8.62 14.07 14.56
CA ASN A 6 -7.21 13.86 14.90
C ASN A 6 -6.60 12.66 14.19
N MET A 7 -7.40 11.66 13.86
CA MET A 7 -6.99 10.46 13.14
C MET A 7 -6.38 10.77 11.76
N HIS A 8 -6.79 11.87 11.11
CA HIS A 8 -6.37 12.22 9.76
C HIS A 8 -5.46 13.46 9.66
N ASN A 9 -5.11 14.09 10.78
CA ASN A 9 -4.35 15.35 10.78
C ASN A 9 -2.98 15.28 11.47
N GLY A 10 -2.50 14.07 11.77
CA GLY A 10 -1.20 13.82 12.41
C GLY A 10 -1.13 14.12 13.91
N LYS A 11 -2.27 14.46 14.54
CA LYS A 11 -2.33 14.69 15.99
C LYS A 11 -2.48 13.38 16.75
N LEU A 12 -2.17 13.45 18.05
CA LEU A 12 -2.44 12.35 18.97
C LEU A 12 -3.94 12.19 19.18
N TYR A 13 -4.41 10.94 19.21
CA TYR A 13 -5.80 10.59 19.47
C TYR A 13 -5.93 9.27 20.25
N ASP A 14 -7.10 9.04 20.83
CA ASP A 14 -7.48 7.76 21.45
C ASP A 14 -8.21 6.89 20.41
N PRO A 15 -7.60 5.78 19.93
CA PRO A 15 -8.24 4.89 18.97
C PRO A 15 -9.40 4.06 19.56
N ASN A 16 -9.56 4.03 20.91
CA ASN A 16 -10.63 3.29 21.58
C ASN A 16 -11.91 4.14 21.79
N ASP A 17 -11.96 5.36 21.25
CA ASP A 17 -13.16 6.18 21.30
C ASP A 17 -14.31 5.51 20.54
N ASP A 18 -15.50 5.43 21.15
CA ASP A 18 -16.67 4.73 20.59
C ASP A 18 -17.02 5.23 19.19
N SER A 19 -16.87 6.53 18.92
CA SER A 19 -17.14 7.14 17.60
C SER A 19 -16.23 6.62 16.49
N VAL A 20 -15.06 6.09 16.85
CA VAL A 20 -14.09 5.47 15.94
C VAL A 20 -14.47 4.00 15.70
N MET A 21 -14.76 3.26 16.77
CA MET A 21 -14.95 1.82 16.73
C MET A 21 -16.21 1.37 15.97
N GLU A 22 -17.34 2.08 16.11
CA GLU A 22 -18.60 1.69 15.46
C GLU A 22 -18.48 1.66 13.93
N GLU A 23 -17.82 2.63 13.35
CA GLU A 23 -17.63 2.70 11.90
C GLU A 23 -16.63 1.66 11.40
N GLN A 24 -15.59 1.41 12.17
CA GLN A 24 -14.57 0.41 11.85
C GLN A 24 -15.18 -0.99 11.70
N MET A 25 -16.11 -1.38 12.57
CA MET A 25 -16.76 -2.69 12.49
C MET A 25 -17.48 -2.91 11.16
N VAL A 26 -18.21 -1.91 10.66
CA VAL A 26 -18.87 -1.99 9.35
C VAL A 26 -17.87 -2.20 8.21
N CYS A 27 -16.71 -1.55 8.29
CA CYS A 27 -15.64 -1.71 7.29
C CYS A 27 -15.03 -3.11 7.34
N LEU A 28 -14.84 -3.67 8.53
CA LEU A 28 -14.28 -5.01 8.72
C LEU A 28 -15.23 -6.12 8.24
N ASP A 29 -16.54 -5.94 8.39
CA ASP A 29 -17.53 -6.90 7.84
C ASP A 29 -17.41 -6.97 6.30
N ARG A 30 -17.27 -5.84 5.61
CA ARG A 30 -17.06 -5.81 4.15
C ARG A 30 -15.76 -6.48 3.75
N LEU A 31 -14.68 -6.24 4.50
CA LEU A 31 -13.39 -6.89 4.27
C LEU A 31 -13.50 -8.41 4.43
N TYR A 32 -14.26 -8.87 5.43
CA TYR A 32 -14.53 -10.29 5.60
C TYR A 32 -15.23 -10.87 4.36
N ASP A 33 -16.29 -10.22 3.86
CA ASP A 33 -17.00 -10.65 2.66
C ASP A 33 -16.10 -10.68 1.42
N PHE A 34 -15.22 -9.68 1.25
CA PHE A 34 -14.22 -9.65 0.18
C PHE A 34 -13.33 -10.90 0.24
N ASN A 35 -12.77 -11.20 1.40
CA ASN A 35 -11.84 -12.32 1.61
C ASN A 35 -12.51 -13.71 1.47
N GLN A 36 -13.83 -13.80 1.59
CA GLN A 36 -14.60 -15.03 1.38
C GLN A 36 -15.03 -15.26 -0.08
N THR A 37 -14.71 -14.34 -1.00
CA THR A 37 -15.03 -14.52 -2.42
C THR A 37 -14.20 -15.66 -3.03
N ARG A 38 -14.85 -16.49 -3.86
CA ARG A 38 -14.15 -17.51 -4.65
C ARG A 38 -13.36 -16.90 -5.80
N PRO A 39 -12.28 -17.53 -6.27
CA PRO A 39 -11.57 -17.05 -7.46
C PRO A 39 -12.44 -16.88 -8.70
N SER A 40 -13.51 -17.66 -8.82
CA SER A 40 -14.49 -17.57 -9.93
C SER A 40 -15.52 -16.45 -9.78
N GLU A 41 -15.58 -15.75 -8.62
CA GLU A 41 -16.56 -14.69 -8.33
C GLU A 41 -15.98 -13.29 -8.57
N MET A 42 -15.30 -13.07 -9.71
CA MET A 42 -14.57 -11.82 -10.00
C MET A 42 -15.45 -10.59 -9.97
N ASP A 43 -16.64 -10.64 -10.57
CA ASP A 43 -17.56 -9.50 -10.59
C ASP A 43 -18.00 -9.10 -9.18
N LYS A 44 -18.33 -10.10 -8.34
CA LYS A 44 -18.67 -9.89 -6.93
C LYS A 44 -17.50 -9.28 -6.15
N ARG A 45 -16.28 -9.82 -6.33
CA ARG A 45 -15.06 -9.32 -5.69
C ARG A 45 -14.80 -7.86 -6.06
N ASN A 46 -14.91 -7.53 -7.34
CA ASN A 46 -14.72 -6.16 -7.83
C ASN A 46 -15.79 -5.20 -7.30
N ALA A 47 -17.04 -5.65 -7.18
CA ALA A 47 -18.11 -4.83 -6.59
C ALA A 47 -17.82 -4.53 -5.11
N ILE A 48 -17.49 -5.55 -4.31
CA ILE A 48 -17.13 -5.37 -2.90
C ILE A 48 -15.90 -4.47 -2.74
N MET A 49 -14.86 -4.66 -3.56
CA MET A 49 -13.66 -3.82 -3.54
C MET A 49 -13.98 -2.34 -3.73
N LYS A 50 -14.86 -2.01 -4.67
CA LYS A 50 -15.31 -0.63 -4.92
C LYS A 50 -16.14 -0.04 -3.77
N GLU A 51 -16.85 -0.87 -3.02
CA GLU A 51 -17.65 -0.44 -1.88
C GLU A 51 -16.83 -0.26 -0.60
N MET A 52 -15.76 -1.05 -0.45
CA MET A 52 -14.96 -1.05 0.78
C MET A 52 -13.82 -0.06 0.77
N MET A 53 -13.23 0.23 -0.40
CA MET A 53 -12.07 1.11 -0.52
C MET A 53 -12.46 2.58 -0.69
N GLY A 54 -11.53 3.47 -0.35
CA GLY A 54 -11.72 4.92 -0.51
C GLY A 54 -11.93 5.32 -1.96
N ASP A 55 -10.98 4.90 -2.82
CA ASP A 55 -11.10 5.03 -4.28
C ASP A 55 -10.44 3.83 -4.95
N VAL A 56 -10.99 3.39 -6.09
CA VAL A 56 -10.43 2.32 -6.91
C VAL A 56 -10.57 2.68 -8.38
N GLY A 57 -9.43 2.81 -9.04
CA GLY A 57 -9.34 3.00 -10.49
C GLY A 57 -9.81 1.78 -11.28
N LYS A 58 -9.67 1.85 -12.59
CA LYS A 58 -10.01 0.75 -13.49
C LYS A 58 -8.97 -0.36 -13.40
N ASP A 59 -9.37 -1.59 -13.69
CA ASP A 59 -8.50 -2.76 -13.87
C ASP A 59 -7.59 -3.06 -12.65
N CYS A 60 -8.04 -2.66 -11.44
CA CYS A 60 -7.35 -2.99 -10.20
C CYS A 60 -7.67 -4.42 -9.77
N TYR A 61 -6.68 -5.08 -9.15
CA TYR A 61 -6.84 -6.42 -8.61
C TYR A 61 -6.12 -6.59 -7.28
N ILE A 62 -6.81 -7.17 -6.30
CA ILE A 62 -6.22 -7.60 -5.03
C ILE A 62 -6.45 -9.10 -4.86
N GLU A 63 -5.37 -9.87 -4.74
CA GLU A 63 -5.44 -11.29 -4.41
C GLU A 63 -5.75 -11.48 -2.93
N PRO A 64 -6.85 -12.15 -2.57
CA PRO A 64 -7.13 -12.48 -1.17
C PRO A 64 -6.10 -13.48 -0.58
N PRO A 65 -5.85 -13.43 0.74
CA PRO A 65 -6.46 -12.49 1.67
C PRO A 65 -5.84 -11.09 1.62
N PHE A 66 -6.69 -10.08 1.76
CA PHE A 66 -6.32 -8.69 2.01
C PHE A 66 -6.55 -8.38 3.50
N HIS A 67 -5.66 -7.64 4.11
CA HIS A 67 -5.76 -7.25 5.53
C HIS A 67 -5.76 -5.73 5.64
N ALA A 68 -6.74 -5.16 6.34
CA ALA A 68 -6.81 -3.73 6.56
C ALA A 68 -7.51 -3.40 7.87
N ASN A 69 -7.01 -2.41 8.63
CA ASN A 69 -7.61 -2.01 9.91
C ASN A 69 -8.99 -1.36 9.73
N TRP A 70 -9.16 -0.62 8.63
CA TRP A 70 -10.41 0.03 8.25
C TRP A 70 -11.02 -0.57 6.99
N GLY A 71 -10.75 -1.86 6.77
CA GLY A 71 -11.31 -2.59 5.64
C GLY A 71 -10.91 -2.04 4.27
N GLY A 72 -9.89 -1.19 4.18
CA GLY A 72 -9.49 -0.51 2.95
C GLY A 72 -10.15 0.86 2.75
N LYS A 73 -10.99 1.33 3.66
CA LYS A 73 -11.72 2.60 3.55
C LYS A 73 -10.83 3.82 3.27
N HIS A 74 -9.62 3.82 3.77
CA HIS A 74 -8.66 4.91 3.57
C HIS A 74 -7.56 4.56 2.56
N VAL A 75 -7.78 3.52 1.74
CA VAL A 75 -6.87 3.12 0.66
C VAL A 75 -7.41 3.63 -0.67
N HIS A 76 -6.57 4.30 -1.45
CA HIS A 76 -6.89 4.92 -2.73
C HIS A 76 -5.96 4.37 -3.81
N PHE A 77 -6.52 3.68 -4.81
CA PHE A 77 -5.79 3.10 -5.93
C PHE A 77 -6.09 3.85 -7.22
N GLY A 78 -5.04 4.22 -7.96
CA GLY A 78 -5.13 4.61 -9.37
C GLY A 78 -5.52 3.43 -10.26
N ASP A 79 -5.41 3.59 -11.57
CA ASP A 79 -5.76 2.55 -12.55
C ASP A 79 -4.69 1.43 -12.57
N GLY A 80 -5.10 0.19 -12.83
CA GLY A 80 -4.20 -0.94 -13.07
C GLY A 80 -3.33 -1.35 -11.90
N VAL A 81 -3.70 -1.03 -10.67
CA VAL A 81 -2.95 -1.46 -9.48
C VAL A 81 -3.17 -2.94 -9.23
N TYR A 82 -2.06 -3.69 -9.11
CA TYR A 82 -2.08 -5.10 -8.76
C TYR A 82 -1.49 -5.34 -7.38
N ALA A 83 -2.22 -6.03 -6.52
CA ALA A 83 -1.73 -6.48 -5.22
C ALA A 83 -1.78 -8.01 -5.10
N ASN A 84 -0.64 -8.61 -4.82
CA ASN A 84 -0.53 -10.03 -4.52
C ASN A 84 -1.10 -10.33 -3.13
N PHE A 85 -1.30 -11.62 -2.81
CA PHE A 85 -1.89 -12.07 -1.55
C PHE A 85 -1.13 -11.56 -0.32
N GLY A 86 -1.89 -11.31 0.76
CA GLY A 86 -1.33 -10.86 2.03
C GLY A 86 -0.91 -9.39 2.04
N LEU A 87 -1.39 -8.56 1.07
CA LEU A 87 -1.26 -7.12 1.23
C LEU A 87 -1.91 -6.71 2.55
N THR A 88 -1.16 -5.98 3.39
CA THR A 88 -1.62 -5.51 4.68
C THR A 88 -1.56 -3.99 4.73
N CYS A 89 -2.70 -3.35 4.92
CA CYS A 89 -2.83 -1.91 5.08
C CYS A 89 -3.27 -1.58 6.51
N VAL A 90 -2.39 -0.98 7.31
CA VAL A 90 -2.79 -0.36 8.56
C VAL A 90 -3.30 1.03 8.17
N ASP A 91 -4.54 1.05 7.66
CA ASP A 91 -5.17 2.19 7.00
C ASP A 91 -5.97 3.07 7.98
N ASP A 92 -5.36 3.38 9.12
CA ASP A 92 -5.92 4.31 10.11
C ASP A 92 -5.97 5.75 9.59
N THR A 93 -5.13 6.09 8.61
CA THR A 93 -5.31 7.25 7.73
C THR A 93 -4.98 6.87 6.29
N HIS A 94 -4.92 7.84 5.39
CA HIS A 94 -4.91 7.62 3.95
C HIS A 94 -3.63 6.98 3.42
N ILE A 95 -3.80 6.01 2.52
CA ILE A 95 -2.76 5.38 1.70
C ILE A 95 -3.12 5.66 0.25
N TYR A 96 -2.27 6.41 -0.45
CA TYR A 96 -2.45 6.74 -1.87
C TYR A 96 -1.46 5.95 -2.70
N VAL A 97 -1.95 5.28 -3.74
CA VAL A 97 -1.15 4.46 -4.66
C VAL A 97 -1.45 4.87 -6.10
N GLY A 98 -0.44 5.32 -6.80
CA GLY A 98 -0.52 5.71 -8.22
C GLY A 98 -0.78 4.52 -9.15
N SER A 99 -1.20 4.84 -10.36
CA SER A 99 -1.57 3.87 -11.40
C SER A 99 -0.44 2.90 -11.72
N HIS A 100 -0.81 1.68 -12.12
CA HIS A 100 0.12 0.63 -12.57
C HIS A 100 1.17 0.18 -11.54
N THR A 101 0.94 0.46 -10.27
CA THR A 101 1.83 0.00 -9.19
C THR A 101 1.53 -1.45 -8.83
N LEU A 102 2.61 -2.23 -8.63
CA LEU A 102 2.56 -3.66 -8.39
C LEU A 102 3.09 -3.98 -6.99
N PHE A 103 2.31 -4.72 -6.21
CA PHE A 103 2.72 -5.23 -4.90
C PHE A 103 3.00 -6.73 -4.96
N GLY A 104 4.20 -7.13 -4.52
CA GLY A 104 4.52 -8.51 -4.22
C GLY A 104 3.76 -9.04 -2.99
N PRO A 105 3.82 -10.34 -2.70
CA PRO A 105 3.12 -10.92 -1.57
C PRO A 105 3.62 -10.36 -0.23
N ASN A 106 2.70 -10.26 0.75
CA ASN A 106 2.97 -9.85 2.12
C ASN A 106 3.61 -8.44 2.26
N VAL A 107 3.27 -7.50 1.38
CA VAL A 107 3.65 -6.09 1.55
C VAL A 107 2.81 -5.48 2.67
N ILE A 108 3.45 -4.64 3.51
CA ILE A 108 2.81 -3.95 4.63
C ILE A 108 2.95 -2.43 4.43
N LEU A 109 1.81 -1.73 4.43
CA LEU A 109 1.73 -0.27 4.40
C LEU A 109 1.11 0.19 5.73
N ALA A 110 1.93 0.77 6.62
CA ALA A 110 1.48 1.15 7.95
C ALA A 110 1.44 2.67 8.09
N THR A 111 0.24 3.23 8.24
CA THR A 111 0.06 4.68 8.49
C THR A 111 0.08 5.04 9.96
N ALA A 112 -0.12 4.06 10.85
CA ALA A 112 -0.26 4.27 12.28
C ALA A 112 1.04 4.09 13.06
N GLY A 113 1.21 4.88 14.12
CA GLY A 113 2.29 4.76 15.08
C GLY A 113 1.85 5.14 16.50
N HIS A 114 2.60 4.67 17.48
CA HIS A 114 2.40 5.04 18.88
C HIS A 114 3.53 5.94 19.37
N PRO A 115 3.25 6.90 20.28
CA PRO A 115 4.28 7.71 20.90
C PRO A 115 5.37 6.86 21.59
N ILE A 116 6.62 7.30 21.48
CA ILE A 116 7.74 6.64 22.17
C ILE A 116 7.61 6.80 23.69
N MET A 117 7.00 7.91 24.16
CA MET A 117 6.77 8.19 25.57
C MET A 117 5.89 7.10 26.22
N PRO A 118 6.40 6.34 27.21
CA PRO A 118 5.66 5.21 27.79
C PRO A 118 4.31 5.59 28.41
N GLU A 119 4.20 6.77 29.03
CA GLU A 119 2.99 7.25 29.66
C GLU A 119 1.84 7.40 28.68
N LEU A 120 2.08 7.83 27.45
CA LEU A 120 1.07 7.93 26.40
C LEU A 120 0.78 6.56 25.80
N ARG A 121 1.83 5.77 25.53
CA ARG A 121 1.70 4.47 24.89
C ARG A 121 0.91 3.47 25.73
N LYS A 122 1.04 3.47 27.07
CA LYS A 122 0.28 2.60 27.97
C LYS A 122 -1.24 2.81 27.90
N HIS A 123 -1.66 3.99 27.44
CA HIS A 123 -3.07 4.34 27.22
C HIS A 123 -3.53 4.10 25.79
N GLY A 124 -2.69 3.47 24.95
CA GLY A 124 -3.02 3.18 23.54
C GLY A 124 -3.00 4.39 22.61
N ILE A 125 -2.59 5.57 23.10
CA ILE A 125 -2.56 6.80 22.29
C ILE A 125 -1.78 6.57 21.01
N GLN A 126 -2.33 7.07 19.89
CA GLN A 126 -1.85 6.83 18.54
C GLN A 126 -1.72 8.15 17.75
N TYR A 127 -0.95 8.13 16.69
CA TYR A 127 -0.92 9.14 15.63
C TYR A 127 -0.83 8.46 14.28
N ASN A 128 -1.30 9.10 13.23
CA ASN A 128 -1.23 8.55 11.89
C ASN A 128 -0.61 9.55 10.93
N MET A 129 0.16 9.03 9.97
CA MET A 129 0.77 9.81 8.90
C MET A 129 0.48 9.12 7.56
N PRO A 130 -0.05 9.82 6.55
CA PRO A 130 -0.41 9.22 5.28
C PRO A 130 0.81 8.66 4.55
N ILE A 131 0.58 7.63 3.73
CA ILE A 131 1.59 7.06 2.81
C ILE A 131 1.22 7.45 1.39
N HIS A 132 2.21 7.86 0.61
CA HIS A 132 2.07 8.14 -0.81
C HIS A 132 3.02 7.25 -1.62
N ILE A 133 2.49 6.51 -2.58
CA ILE A 133 3.25 5.71 -3.53
C ILE A 133 2.88 6.20 -4.92
N GLY A 134 3.89 6.56 -5.71
CA GLY A 134 3.72 7.07 -7.07
C GLY A 134 3.23 6.02 -8.06
N GLU A 135 3.24 6.40 -9.33
CA GLU A 135 2.82 5.55 -10.44
C GLU A 135 3.92 4.57 -10.84
N ASN A 136 3.50 3.43 -11.43
CA ASN A 136 4.42 2.46 -12.04
C ASN A 136 5.54 1.98 -11.08
N CYS A 137 5.22 1.80 -9.82
CA CYS A 137 6.14 1.26 -8.82
C CYS A 137 6.04 -0.26 -8.71
N TRP A 138 7.12 -0.90 -8.28
CA TRP A 138 7.12 -2.31 -7.91
C TRP A 138 7.71 -2.48 -6.51
N LEU A 139 6.87 -2.88 -5.57
CA LEU A 139 7.28 -3.23 -4.22
C LEU A 139 7.41 -4.76 -4.14
N GLY A 140 8.62 -5.24 -3.93
CA GLY A 140 8.93 -6.68 -3.81
C GLY A 140 8.27 -7.33 -2.60
N ALA A 141 8.28 -8.66 -2.55
CA ALA A 141 7.69 -9.44 -1.47
C ALA A 141 8.19 -9.01 -0.08
N GLY A 142 7.27 -8.87 0.88
CA GLY A 142 7.59 -8.56 2.27
C GLY A 142 8.14 -7.15 2.52
N VAL A 143 7.97 -6.22 1.58
CA VAL A 143 8.32 -4.81 1.80
C VAL A 143 7.42 -4.19 2.88
N ILE A 144 8.02 -3.42 3.78
CA ILE A 144 7.31 -2.66 4.81
C ILE A 144 7.54 -1.17 4.59
N VAL A 145 6.46 -0.39 4.53
CA VAL A 145 6.48 1.07 4.45
C VAL A 145 5.93 1.65 5.76
N VAL A 146 6.73 2.48 6.43
CA VAL A 146 6.35 3.07 7.72
C VAL A 146 5.57 4.38 7.55
N PRO A 147 4.90 4.91 8.62
CA PRO A 147 4.07 6.09 8.54
C PRO A 147 4.78 7.32 7.94
N GLY A 148 4.07 8.05 7.07
CA GLY A 148 4.51 9.34 6.52
C GLY A 148 5.49 9.27 5.37
N VAL A 149 5.79 8.07 4.85
CA VAL A 149 6.72 7.90 3.73
C VAL A 149 6.06 8.24 2.39
N THR A 150 6.81 8.93 1.55
CA THR A 150 6.51 9.14 0.13
C THR A 150 7.49 8.37 -0.75
N ILE A 151 6.96 7.54 -1.66
CA ILE A 151 7.70 6.86 -2.72
C ILE A 151 7.30 7.52 -4.04
N GLY A 152 8.28 8.03 -4.79
CA GLY A 152 8.03 8.67 -6.10
C GLY A 152 7.65 7.67 -7.20
N ASP A 153 7.54 8.15 -8.43
CA ASP A 153 7.14 7.33 -9.58
C ASP A 153 8.28 6.45 -10.10
N ASN A 154 7.94 5.35 -10.77
CA ASN A 154 8.89 4.42 -11.39
C ASN A 154 9.92 3.88 -10.38
N VAL A 155 9.51 3.57 -9.16
CA VAL A 155 10.41 3.08 -8.12
C VAL A 155 10.31 1.56 -7.98
N VAL A 156 11.46 0.90 -7.88
CA VAL A 156 11.56 -0.53 -7.54
C VAL A 156 12.09 -0.67 -6.12
N ILE A 157 11.31 -1.29 -5.24
CA ILE A 157 11.75 -1.62 -3.87
C ILE A 157 12.05 -3.12 -3.79
N GLY A 158 13.29 -3.45 -3.47
CA GLY A 158 13.73 -4.85 -3.31
C GLY A 158 12.99 -5.57 -2.17
N ALA A 159 12.79 -6.88 -2.33
CA ALA A 159 12.07 -7.71 -1.36
C ALA A 159 12.63 -7.58 0.08
N SER A 160 11.77 -7.71 1.09
CA SER A 160 12.09 -7.64 2.52
C SER A 160 12.73 -6.32 2.98
N SER A 161 12.54 -5.25 2.21
CA SER A 161 13.03 -3.91 2.58
C SER A 161 12.10 -3.22 3.57
N VAL A 162 12.68 -2.40 4.47
CA VAL A 162 11.92 -1.52 5.38
C VAL A 162 12.15 -0.07 4.98
N VAL A 163 11.14 0.54 4.35
CA VAL A 163 11.20 1.92 3.85
C VAL A 163 10.85 2.88 4.98
N THR A 164 11.88 3.57 5.48
CA THR A 164 11.80 4.48 6.64
C THR A 164 12.00 5.95 6.28
N LYS A 165 12.21 6.25 5.01
CA LYS A 165 12.39 7.61 4.46
C LYS A 165 11.87 7.65 3.05
N ASP A 166 11.59 8.84 2.55
CA ASP A 166 11.15 9.06 1.18
C ASP A 166 12.14 8.51 0.15
N ILE A 167 11.60 7.97 -0.93
CA ILE A 167 12.37 7.43 -2.07
C ILE A 167 12.06 8.28 -3.30
N PRO A 168 13.08 8.89 -3.94
CA PRO A 168 12.86 9.69 -5.13
C PRO A 168 12.47 8.84 -6.33
N SER A 169 11.75 9.44 -7.29
CA SER A 169 11.35 8.81 -8.55
C SER A 169 12.52 8.21 -9.33
N ASN A 170 12.23 7.23 -10.17
CA ASN A 170 13.18 6.55 -11.07
C ASN A 170 14.33 5.85 -10.32
N SER A 171 14.08 5.29 -9.15
CA SER A 171 15.07 4.70 -8.27
C SER A 171 14.88 3.21 -8.07
N VAL A 172 15.98 2.50 -7.89
CA VAL A 172 16.01 1.16 -7.29
C VAL A 172 16.52 1.29 -5.86
N ALA A 173 15.71 0.86 -4.89
CA ALA A 173 16.04 0.96 -3.46
C ALA A 173 15.84 -0.40 -2.77
N MET A 174 16.64 -0.70 -1.76
CA MET A 174 16.51 -1.95 -1.00
C MET A 174 17.18 -1.90 0.38
N GLY A 175 16.86 -2.88 1.20
CA GLY A 175 17.52 -3.15 2.47
C GLY A 175 16.71 -2.74 3.70
N THR A 176 17.29 -3.00 4.88
CA THR A 176 16.73 -2.67 6.21
C THR A 176 17.79 -1.95 7.04
N PRO A 177 17.70 -0.62 7.13
CA PRO A 177 16.73 0.28 6.51
C PRO A 177 16.93 0.43 4.99
N CYS A 178 15.84 0.61 4.24
CA CYS A 178 15.84 0.78 2.79
C CYS A 178 16.64 2.04 2.38
N ARG A 179 17.47 1.90 1.34
CA ARG A 179 18.25 3.00 0.75
C ARG A 179 18.25 2.89 -0.77
N VAL A 180 18.26 4.03 -1.44
CA VAL A 180 18.49 4.08 -2.87
C VAL A 180 19.88 3.50 -3.16
N VAL A 181 19.93 2.47 -4.01
CA VAL A 181 21.16 1.81 -4.44
C VAL A 181 21.62 2.28 -5.80
N ARG A 182 20.67 2.70 -6.66
CA ARG A 182 20.95 3.29 -7.97
C ARG A 182 19.71 3.96 -8.56
N GLN A 183 19.92 4.74 -9.60
CA GLN A 183 18.85 5.20 -10.49
C GLN A 183 18.57 4.14 -11.57
N ILE A 184 17.35 4.14 -12.11
CA ILE A 184 17.01 3.42 -13.34
C ILE A 184 17.79 4.09 -14.50
N ASN A 185 18.40 3.31 -15.38
CA ASN A 185 19.29 3.81 -16.43
C ASN A 185 19.19 2.98 -17.74
N ASP A 186 20.03 3.28 -18.70
CA ASP A 186 19.97 2.64 -20.03
C ASP A 186 20.24 1.13 -20.01
N HIS A 187 20.97 0.62 -19.02
CA HIS A 187 21.11 -0.83 -18.84
C HIS A 187 19.76 -1.52 -18.64
N ASP A 188 18.83 -0.87 -17.92
CA ASP A 188 17.48 -1.42 -17.67
C ASP A 188 16.59 -1.43 -18.92
N LYS A 189 16.98 -0.71 -19.98
CA LYS A 189 16.33 -0.79 -21.31
C LYS A 189 16.80 -1.96 -22.13
N GLU A 190 17.98 -2.50 -21.83
CA GLU A 190 18.55 -3.62 -22.56
C GLU A 190 18.37 -4.96 -21.84
N TYR A 191 18.40 -4.95 -20.49
CA TYR A 191 18.39 -6.16 -19.70
C TYR A 191 17.29 -6.14 -18.66
N TYR A 192 16.42 -7.15 -18.65
CA TYR A 192 15.38 -7.31 -17.65
C TYR A 192 15.84 -8.06 -16.40
N PHE A 193 16.89 -8.88 -16.49
CA PHE A 193 17.45 -9.60 -15.35
C PHE A 193 18.87 -10.09 -15.67
N LYS A 194 19.89 -9.66 -14.93
CA LYS A 194 21.30 -10.02 -15.11
C LYS A 194 21.75 -9.83 -16.57
N ASP A 195 22.11 -10.93 -17.25
CA ASP A 195 22.55 -11.01 -18.66
C ASP A 195 21.41 -11.27 -19.66
N LYS A 196 20.17 -11.33 -19.17
CA LYS A 196 18.99 -11.60 -20.01
C LYS A 196 18.51 -10.32 -20.69
N LYS A 197 18.65 -10.28 -22.01
CA LYS A 197 18.24 -9.14 -22.83
C LYS A 197 16.75 -9.12 -23.09
N ILE A 198 16.19 -7.90 -23.20
CA ILE A 198 14.84 -7.66 -23.67
C ILE A 198 14.81 -7.82 -25.19
N ASP A 199 13.93 -8.68 -25.69
CA ASP A 199 13.58 -8.69 -27.11
C ASP A 199 12.43 -7.71 -27.36
N TRP A 200 12.77 -6.51 -27.73
CA TRP A 200 11.78 -5.44 -27.97
C TRP A 200 10.84 -5.77 -29.15
N SER A 201 11.26 -6.63 -30.09
CA SER A 201 10.37 -7.02 -31.20
C SER A 201 9.23 -7.91 -30.73
N GLU A 202 9.49 -8.78 -29.73
CA GLU A 202 8.44 -9.58 -29.09
C GLU A 202 7.59 -8.75 -28.11
N MET A 203 8.20 -7.76 -27.45
CA MET A 203 7.50 -6.95 -26.43
C MET A 203 6.54 -5.93 -27.04
N GLN A 204 6.75 -5.49 -28.27
CA GLN A 204 5.92 -4.47 -28.93
C GLN A 204 4.42 -4.82 -28.87
N GLN A 205 4.03 -6.08 -29.01
CA GLN A 205 2.65 -6.54 -28.94
C GLN A 205 1.92 -6.29 -27.61
N PHE A 206 2.66 -5.95 -26.55
CA PHE A 206 2.14 -5.66 -25.21
C PHE A 206 2.14 -4.17 -24.89
N LEU A 207 2.72 -3.32 -25.76
CA LEU A 207 2.88 -1.88 -25.52
C LEU A 207 1.89 -1.01 -26.33
N ASP A 208 1.23 -1.61 -27.32
CA ASP A 208 0.17 -1.04 -28.15
C ASP A 208 -1.21 -1.26 -27.49
#